data_1ab9a9ab454be762641814a9b9a13cde
#
_entry.id   1ab9a9ab454be762641814a9b9a13cde
#
_cell.length_a   1.000
_cell.length_b   1.000
_cell.length_c   1.000
_cell.angle_alpha   90.00
_cell.angle_beta   90.00
_cell.angle_gamma   90.00
#
_symmetry.space_group_name_H-M   'P 1'
#
loop_
_entity.id
_entity.type
_entity.pdbx_description
1 polymer ?
#
loop_
_entity_poly.entity_id
_entity_poly.type
_entity_poly.pdbx_seq_one_letter_code
_entity_poly.pdbx_strand_id
1 'polypeptide(L)'
;HIAAQHDVDILDDHRISIFNNNRRNFFDGDKLDGHNEVVIYDFKTDSYSKYLDESLEKNDVRTIWEGLSEILDNGDLFIEEQNFGRLLFINKDTSLQWQYVNRADDGKVYLVSWSRVLYKPEDIKKVRKVIETEN
;
A
#
# COMPACT_ATOMS: atom_id res chain seq x y z
N HIS A 1 16.30 8.46 -1.63
CA HIS A 1 16.72 7.44 -2.60
C HIS A 1 15.56 6.49 -2.84
N ILE A 2 15.14 6.34 -4.08
CA ILE A 2 14.07 5.40 -4.48
C ILE A 2 14.77 4.11 -4.94
N ALA A 3 14.42 2.99 -4.34
CA ALA A 3 15.05 1.69 -4.63
C ALA A 3 14.00 0.57 -4.70
N ALA A 4 13.91 -0.09 -5.85
CA ALA A 4 12.97 -1.16 -6.12
C ALA A 4 11.51 -0.72 -5.93
N GLN A 5 11.14 0.36 -6.59
CA GLN A 5 9.77 0.84 -6.65
C GLN A 5 8.88 -0.15 -7.41
N HIS A 6 7.63 -0.25 -6.99
CA HIS A 6 6.72 -1.19 -7.60
C HIS A 6 5.44 -0.55 -8.13
N ASP A 7 4.72 0.17 -7.38
CA ASP A 7 3.42 0.73 -7.73
C ASP A 7 3.49 2.25 -7.95
N VAL A 8 2.80 2.75 -8.98
CA VAL A 8 2.78 4.18 -9.32
C VAL A 8 1.35 4.60 -9.65
N ASP A 9 0.83 5.57 -8.89
CA ASP A 9 -0.48 6.17 -9.11
C ASP A 9 -0.39 7.65 -9.51
N ILE A 10 -1.31 8.09 -10.35
CA ILE A 10 -1.50 9.50 -10.68
C ILE A 10 -2.40 10.13 -9.62
N LEU A 11 -1.88 11.11 -8.88
CA LEU A 11 -2.66 11.84 -7.87
C LEU A 11 -3.43 13.01 -8.48
N ASP A 12 -2.80 13.73 -9.40
CA ASP A 12 -3.38 14.86 -10.11
C ASP A 12 -2.59 15.20 -11.40
N ASP A 13 -2.77 16.40 -11.94
CA ASP A 13 -2.14 16.85 -13.18
C ASP A 13 -0.61 17.04 -13.11
N HIS A 14 -0.02 16.96 -11.91
CA HIS A 14 1.42 17.21 -11.70
C HIS A 14 2.06 16.36 -10.60
N ARG A 15 1.31 15.49 -9.91
CA ARG A 15 1.87 14.63 -8.87
C ARG A 15 1.56 13.17 -9.10
N ILE A 16 2.51 12.34 -8.74
CA ILE A 16 2.36 10.88 -8.67
C ILE A 16 2.72 10.38 -7.28
N SER A 17 2.16 9.25 -6.86
CA SER A 17 2.67 8.47 -5.74
C SER A 17 3.43 7.25 -6.25
N ILE A 18 4.41 6.83 -5.49
CA ILE A 18 5.27 5.69 -5.80
C ILE A 18 5.42 4.85 -4.54
N PHE A 19 5.08 3.56 -4.61
CA PHE A 19 5.39 2.62 -3.54
C PHE A 19 6.85 2.17 -3.66
N ASN A 20 7.66 2.53 -2.67
CA ASN A 20 9.09 2.27 -2.64
C ASN A 20 9.40 1.15 -1.64
N ASN A 21 9.82 0.00 -2.14
CA ASN A 21 10.14 -1.15 -1.30
C ASN A 21 11.42 -0.95 -0.48
N ASN A 22 12.23 0.06 -0.77
CA ASN A 22 13.52 0.32 -0.10
C ASN A 22 14.46 -0.90 -0.10
N ARG A 23 14.39 -1.71 -1.15
CA ARG A 23 15.21 -2.90 -1.28
C ARG A 23 16.57 -2.56 -1.85
N ARG A 24 17.62 -2.95 -1.16
CA ARG A 24 19.01 -2.83 -1.62
C ARG A 24 19.68 -4.19 -1.72
N ASN A 25 20.61 -4.32 -2.69
CA ASN A 25 21.49 -5.47 -2.94
C ASN A 25 20.82 -6.73 -3.45
N PHE A 26 20.77 -6.84 -4.78
CA PHE A 26 20.33 -8.03 -5.50
C PHE A 26 21.32 -9.21 -5.43
N PHE A 27 22.60 -8.97 -5.05
CA PHE A 27 23.67 -9.97 -5.13
C PHE A 27 23.99 -10.67 -3.80
N ASP A 28 23.71 -10.04 -2.66
CA ASP A 28 24.01 -10.58 -1.33
C ASP A 28 22.76 -11.01 -0.54
N GLY A 29 21.67 -11.21 -1.25
CA GLY A 29 20.35 -11.41 -0.67
C GLY A 29 19.59 -10.11 -0.49
N ASP A 30 18.26 -10.20 -0.57
CA ASP A 30 17.39 -9.04 -0.46
C ASP A 30 17.37 -8.49 0.97
N LYS A 31 17.86 -7.26 1.10
CA LYS A 31 17.81 -6.53 2.38
C LYS A 31 16.93 -5.30 2.20
N LEU A 32 16.04 -5.09 3.13
CA LEU A 32 15.30 -3.84 3.25
C LEU A 32 16.14 -2.83 4.03
N ASP A 33 16.19 -1.61 3.52
CA ASP A 33 16.83 -0.49 4.21
C ASP A 33 15.76 0.33 4.93
N GLY A 34 15.31 -0.19 6.09
CA GLY A 34 14.20 0.38 6.83
C GLY A 34 12.84 -0.21 6.44
N HIS A 35 11.79 0.60 6.56
CA HIS A 35 10.42 0.26 6.15
C HIS A 35 10.17 0.64 4.69
N ASN A 36 9.06 0.14 4.11
CA ASN A 36 8.60 0.62 2.81
C ASN A 36 8.06 2.05 2.92
N GLU A 37 8.14 2.80 1.86
CA GLU A 37 7.75 4.21 1.81
C GLU A 37 6.71 4.44 0.71
N VAL A 38 5.83 5.41 0.92
CA VAL A 38 5.02 6.01 -0.14
C VAL A 38 5.61 7.38 -0.45
N VAL A 39 6.17 7.53 -1.63
CA VAL A 39 6.83 8.76 -2.07
C VAL A 39 5.92 9.51 -3.02
N ILE A 40 5.65 10.78 -2.75
CA ILE A 40 4.96 11.68 -3.67
C ILE A 40 6.02 12.50 -4.40
N TYR A 41 6.00 12.45 -5.73
CA TYR A 41 6.82 13.30 -6.59
C TYR A 41 5.96 14.37 -7.25
N ASP A 42 6.43 15.60 -7.21
CA ASP A 42 5.79 16.77 -7.81
C ASP A 42 6.62 17.30 -8.99
N PHE A 43 6.08 17.17 -10.20
CA PHE A 43 6.72 17.60 -11.44
C PHE A 43 6.82 19.13 -11.58
N LYS A 44 5.97 19.91 -10.89
CA LYS A 44 6.03 21.39 -10.97
C LYS A 44 7.19 21.95 -10.17
N THR A 45 7.48 21.34 -9.04
CA THR A 45 8.54 21.79 -8.11
C THR A 45 9.82 20.98 -8.22
N ASP A 46 9.82 19.90 -9.02
CA ASP A 46 10.90 18.92 -9.13
C ASP A 46 11.37 18.44 -7.75
N SER A 47 10.40 18.05 -6.91
CA SER A 47 10.67 17.65 -5.54
C SER A 47 9.86 16.40 -5.16
N TYR A 48 10.30 15.74 -4.10
CA TYR A 48 9.59 14.60 -3.53
C TYR A 48 9.41 14.76 -2.02
N SER A 49 8.37 14.13 -1.51
CA SER A 49 8.07 14.02 -0.09
C SER A 49 7.61 12.62 0.24
N LYS A 50 7.73 12.22 1.49
CA LYS A 50 7.21 10.94 1.98
C LYS A 50 5.82 11.14 2.56
N TYR A 51 4.92 10.22 2.27
CA TYR A 51 3.54 10.27 2.72
C TYR A 51 3.31 9.34 3.90
N LEU A 52 2.83 9.87 5.03
CA LEU A 52 2.56 9.14 6.27
C LEU A 52 3.73 8.25 6.76
N ASP A 53 4.97 8.66 6.51
CA ASP A 53 6.20 7.90 6.71
C ASP A 53 6.34 7.35 8.14
N GLU A 54 6.09 8.18 9.15
CA GLU A 54 6.12 7.77 10.57
C GLU A 54 5.11 6.66 10.89
N SER A 55 3.96 6.67 10.22
CA SER A 55 2.95 5.60 10.37
C SER A 55 3.41 4.31 9.72
N LEU A 56 4.04 4.38 8.56
CA LEU A 56 4.58 3.20 7.88
C LEU A 56 5.71 2.58 8.70
N GLU A 57 6.60 3.39 9.27
CA GLU A 57 7.65 2.94 10.18
C GLU A 57 7.07 2.31 11.44
N LYS A 58 6.16 2.99 12.13
CA LYS A 58 5.51 2.53 13.36
C LYS A 58 4.78 1.19 13.20
N ASN A 59 4.18 0.97 12.04
CA ASN A 59 3.46 -0.26 11.71
C ASN A 59 4.36 -1.31 11.05
N ASP A 60 5.66 -1.05 10.95
CA ASP A 60 6.66 -1.93 10.37
C ASP A 60 6.24 -2.46 8.99
N VAL A 61 5.86 -1.54 8.09
CA VAL A 61 5.42 -1.88 6.74
C VAL A 61 6.61 -2.35 5.93
N ARG A 62 6.61 -3.63 5.55
CA ARG A 62 7.73 -4.26 4.86
C ARG A 62 7.24 -5.29 3.85
N THR A 63 7.43 -5.05 2.60
CA THR A 63 7.35 -6.08 1.57
C THR A 63 8.59 -6.00 0.70
N ILE A 64 9.18 -7.15 0.40
CA ILE A 64 10.45 -7.23 -0.32
C ILE A 64 10.22 -7.04 -1.81
N TRP A 65 9.15 -7.65 -2.30
CA TRP A 65 8.74 -7.67 -3.70
C TRP A 65 7.32 -7.19 -3.82
N GLU A 66 7.04 -6.49 -4.93
CA GLU A 66 5.68 -6.04 -5.24
C GLU A 66 5.05 -5.22 -4.10
N GLY A 67 3.76 -5.40 -3.84
CA GLY A 67 2.99 -4.55 -2.95
C GLY A 67 2.43 -3.34 -3.68
N LEU A 68 1.48 -2.69 -3.08
CA LEU A 68 0.88 -1.47 -3.63
C LEU A 68 0.45 -0.50 -2.53
N SER A 69 0.25 0.73 -2.93
CA SER A 69 -0.34 1.77 -2.10
C SER A 69 -1.43 2.51 -2.86
N GLU A 70 -2.46 2.95 -2.17
CA GLU A 70 -3.50 3.82 -2.73
C GLU A 70 -3.78 4.97 -1.76
N ILE A 71 -3.49 6.21 -2.18
CA ILE A 71 -3.91 7.41 -1.45
C ILE A 71 -5.32 7.75 -1.90
N LEU A 72 -6.28 7.64 -0.97
CA LEU A 72 -7.68 7.88 -1.25
C LEU A 72 -8.01 9.38 -1.35
N ASP A 73 -9.16 9.72 -1.95
CA ASP A 73 -9.62 11.11 -2.15
C ASP A 73 -9.66 11.94 -0.85
N ASN A 74 -9.88 11.29 0.29
CA ASN A 74 -9.91 11.94 1.60
C ASN A 74 -8.53 12.04 2.28
N GLY A 75 -7.49 11.51 1.66
CA GLY A 75 -6.13 11.47 2.18
C GLY A 75 -5.80 10.25 3.06
N ASP A 76 -6.70 9.30 3.22
CA ASP A 76 -6.36 8.03 3.88
C ASP A 76 -5.49 7.18 2.96
N LEU A 77 -4.74 6.26 3.54
CA LEU A 77 -3.78 5.43 2.83
C LEU A 77 -4.11 3.94 3.00
N PHE A 78 -4.26 3.25 1.89
CA PHE A 78 -4.31 1.80 1.83
C PHE A 78 -2.95 1.24 1.41
N ILE A 79 -2.51 0.16 2.06
CA ILE A 79 -1.25 -0.54 1.77
C ILE A 79 -1.52 -2.04 1.64
N GLU A 80 -0.93 -2.64 0.60
CA GLU A 80 -0.80 -4.09 0.46
C GLU A 80 0.65 -4.51 0.66
N GLU A 81 0.91 -5.29 1.68
CA GLU A 81 2.19 -5.99 1.87
C GLU A 81 2.07 -7.42 1.30
N GLN A 82 2.31 -7.54 0.01
CA GLN A 82 2.08 -8.78 -0.71
C GLN A 82 2.78 -9.99 -0.08
N ASN A 83 4.08 -9.88 0.22
CA ASN A 83 4.87 -11.02 0.70
C ASN A 83 4.45 -11.50 2.09
N PHE A 84 3.84 -10.63 2.89
CA PHE A 84 3.39 -10.95 4.25
C PHE A 84 1.89 -11.16 4.36
N GLY A 85 1.18 -11.13 3.22
CA GLY A 85 -0.26 -11.33 3.18
C GLY A 85 -1.03 -10.36 4.07
N ARG A 86 -0.51 -9.13 4.23
CA ARG A 86 -1.08 -8.11 5.13
C ARG A 86 -1.60 -6.92 4.34
N LEU A 87 -2.77 -6.44 4.72
CA LEU A 87 -3.36 -5.19 4.26
C LEU A 87 -3.49 -4.24 5.43
N LEU A 88 -3.21 -2.96 5.20
CA LEU A 88 -3.35 -1.91 6.22
C LEU A 88 -4.18 -0.76 5.67
N PHE A 89 -4.96 -0.14 6.54
CA PHE A 89 -5.67 1.09 6.27
C PHE A 89 -5.30 2.12 7.34
N ILE A 90 -4.65 3.20 6.91
CA ILE A 90 -4.11 4.25 7.77
C ILE A 90 -4.83 5.56 7.45
N ASN A 91 -5.38 6.21 8.47
CA ASN A 91 -5.98 7.52 8.29
C ASN A 91 -4.91 8.59 8.00
N LYS A 92 -5.32 9.66 7.34
CA LYS A 92 -4.48 10.84 7.11
C LYS A 92 -3.94 11.50 8.37
N ASP A 93 -4.54 11.22 9.54
CA ASP A 93 -4.08 11.66 10.86
C ASP A 93 -3.08 10.71 11.51
N THR A 94 -2.51 9.79 10.72
CA THR A 94 -1.50 8.80 11.10
C THR A 94 -1.98 7.61 11.92
N SER A 95 -3.29 7.49 12.21
CA SER A 95 -3.82 6.35 12.96
C SER A 95 -4.10 5.13 12.09
N LEU A 96 -3.63 3.96 12.52
CA LEU A 96 -4.03 2.68 11.92
C LEU A 96 -5.49 2.39 12.27
N GLN A 97 -6.34 2.31 11.25
CA GLN A 97 -7.77 2.04 11.44
C GLN A 97 -8.04 0.54 11.52
N TRP A 98 -7.44 -0.21 10.60
CA TRP A 98 -7.54 -1.66 10.61
C TRP A 98 -6.36 -2.28 9.86
N GLN A 99 -6.15 -3.54 10.14
CA GLN A 99 -5.28 -4.41 9.35
C GLN A 99 -5.97 -5.76 9.14
N TYR A 100 -5.67 -6.38 8.02
CA TYR A 100 -6.06 -7.73 7.69
C TYR A 100 -4.80 -8.56 7.46
N VAL A 101 -4.82 -9.80 7.92
CA VAL A 101 -3.76 -10.78 7.62
C VAL A 101 -4.41 -12.00 6.98
N ASN A 102 -3.96 -12.37 5.79
CA ASN A 102 -4.46 -13.51 5.02
C ASN A 102 -4.00 -14.84 5.64
N ARG A 103 -4.61 -15.19 6.77
CA ARG A 103 -4.29 -16.37 7.55
C ARG A 103 -5.31 -17.48 7.30
N ALA A 104 -4.82 -18.65 6.88
CA ALA A 104 -5.65 -19.82 6.72
C ALA A 104 -5.85 -20.58 8.04
N ASP A 105 -6.78 -21.55 8.03
CA ASP A 105 -7.12 -22.38 9.20
C ASP A 105 -5.94 -23.24 9.70
N ASP A 106 -4.99 -23.55 8.82
CA ASP A 106 -3.73 -24.25 9.17
C ASP A 106 -2.71 -23.34 9.88
N GLY A 107 -3.05 -22.07 10.12
CA GLY A 107 -2.24 -21.07 10.79
C GLY A 107 -1.19 -20.39 9.89
N LYS A 108 -1.05 -20.80 8.63
CA LYS A 108 -0.13 -20.17 7.69
C LYS A 108 -0.69 -18.85 7.17
N VAL A 109 0.23 -17.95 6.84
CA VAL A 109 -0.09 -16.71 6.15
C VAL A 109 0.22 -16.89 4.67
N TYR A 110 -0.75 -16.55 3.83
CA TYR A 110 -0.62 -16.61 2.38
C TYR A 110 -0.47 -15.21 1.79
N LEU A 111 0.20 -15.15 0.65
CA LEU A 111 0.35 -13.91 -0.10
C LEU A 111 -1.02 -13.31 -0.43
N VAL A 112 -1.06 -11.99 -0.55
CA VAL A 112 -2.16 -11.25 -1.18
C VAL A 112 -1.61 -10.59 -2.43
N SER A 113 -2.46 -10.31 -3.42
CA SER A 113 -2.02 -9.63 -4.63
C SER A 113 -3.20 -8.91 -5.27
N TRP A 114 -2.94 -7.68 -5.72
CA TRP A 114 -3.92 -6.84 -6.40
C TRP A 114 -5.17 -6.52 -5.58
N SER A 115 -5.02 -6.33 -4.29
CA SER A 115 -6.10 -5.90 -3.41
C SER A 115 -6.60 -4.51 -3.78
N ARG A 116 -7.88 -4.26 -3.54
CA ARG A 116 -8.50 -2.95 -3.75
C ARG A 116 -9.39 -2.59 -2.59
N VAL A 117 -9.41 -1.33 -2.23
CA VAL A 117 -10.32 -0.78 -1.24
C VAL A 117 -11.55 -0.21 -1.92
N LEU A 118 -12.72 -0.69 -1.52
CA LEU A 118 -14.00 -0.11 -1.93
C LEU A 118 -14.47 0.83 -0.83
N TYR A 119 -14.35 2.12 -1.02
CA TYR A 119 -14.77 3.13 -0.05
C TYR A 119 -15.92 4.02 -0.55
N LYS A 120 -16.17 4.02 -1.86
CA LYS A 120 -17.28 4.75 -2.46
C LYS A 120 -18.59 3.96 -2.30
N PRO A 121 -19.66 4.55 -1.73
CA PRO A 121 -20.92 3.83 -1.50
C PRO A 121 -21.52 3.16 -2.75
N GLU A 122 -21.37 3.79 -3.90
CA GLU A 122 -21.85 3.26 -5.18
C GLU A 122 -21.12 1.99 -5.60
N ASP A 123 -19.81 1.89 -5.36
CA ASP A 123 -19.03 0.70 -5.70
C ASP A 123 -19.29 -0.44 -4.72
N ILE A 124 -19.39 -0.12 -3.44
CA ILE A 124 -19.83 -1.09 -2.41
C ILE A 124 -21.19 -1.66 -2.77
N LYS A 125 -22.16 -0.82 -3.20
CA LYS A 125 -23.49 -1.25 -3.61
C LYS A 125 -23.45 -2.18 -4.83
N LYS A 126 -22.61 -1.87 -5.83
CA LYS A 126 -22.44 -2.71 -7.03
C LYS A 126 -21.94 -4.10 -6.66
N VAL A 127 -20.88 -4.17 -5.84
CA VAL A 127 -20.29 -5.46 -5.43
C VAL A 127 -21.27 -6.26 -4.58
N ARG A 128 -21.95 -5.66 -3.61
CA ARG A 128 -22.97 -6.34 -2.81
C ARG A 128 -24.06 -6.96 -3.68
N LYS A 129 -24.54 -6.21 -4.69
CA LYS A 129 -25.54 -6.74 -5.62
C LYS A 129 -25.07 -7.98 -6.38
N VAL A 130 -23.81 -8.03 -6.79
CA VAL A 130 -23.24 -9.22 -7.47
C VAL A 130 -23.22 -10.41 -6.52
N ILE A 131 -22.73 -10.23 -5.28
CA ILE A 131 -22.67 -11.30 -4.27
C ILE A 131 -24.07 -11.85 -3.94
N GLU A 132 -25.07 -10.98 -3.86
CA GLU A 132 -26.48 -11.38 -3.57
C GLU A 132 -27.14 -12.13 -4.72
N THR A 133 -26.68 -11.94 -5.96
CA THR A 133 -27.24 -12.61 -7.15
C THR A 133 -26.59 -13.96 -7.45
N GLU A 134 -25.43 -14.25 -6.88
CA GLU A 134 -24.70 -15.51 -7.08
C GLU A 134 -24.95 -16.56 -5.97
N ASN A 135 -25.70 -16.20 -4.94
CA ASN A 135 -26.15 -17.09 -3.86
C ASN A 135 -27.64 -17.40 -4.01
#